data_4430dfac0df7e26504cd7b46d80a9ceb
#
_entry.id   4430dfac0df7e26504cd7b46d80a9ceb
#
_cell.length_a   1.000
_cell.length_b   1.000
_cell.length_c   1.000
_cell.angle_alpha   90.00
_cell.angle_beta   90.00
_cell.angle_gamma   90.00
#
_symmetry.space_group_name_H-M   'P 1'
#
loop_
_entity.id
_entity.type
_entity.pdbx_description
1 polymer ?
#
loop_
_entity_poly.entity_id
_entity_poly.type
_entity_poly.pdbx_seq_one_letter_code
_entity_poly.pdbx_strand_id
1 'polypeptide(L)'
;MIYNYKGKYLFNGSFRRDGSSAFSYTGNEWQNFFSLGGGWLMSEEEFMKDIKWLDMLKIKASYGTLGNQNLDKAYPAEPLLTNAYSAVFGKPSIIYPGYQLAYLPNPNLRWEKVEAWEAGFETNLLRNRLHFEGVYYMKNTKDLLAEVPGISGTMPGIGNLGRIQNKGVEMAITWRDQIGEWGYSVSANLTTIKNKVKSLVQDGYSIIAGDKQQSYTMAGYPIGYFYGYKVAGVYQSETDIKSSPENTLATVTPGDLKFADVNNDGKITPADRTMILSLIHISEPTRPLYIS
;
A
#
# COMPACT_ATOMS: atom_id res chain seq x y z
N MET A 1 -26.79 0.32 14.93
CA MET A 1 -27.28 0.98 16.16
C MET A 1 -26.65 2.35 16.26
N ILE A 2 -27.44 3.38 16.53
CA ILE A 2 -26.95 4.76 16.78
C ILE A 2 -27.59 5.19 18.08
N TYR A 3 -26.81 5.73 18.98
CA TYR A 3 -27.26 6.22 20.26
C TYR A 3 -26.68 7.61 20.53
N ASN A 4 -27.54 8.50 20.99
CA ASN A 4 -27.18 9.86 21.38
C ASN A 4 -27.71 10.13 22.79
N TYR A 5 -26.80 10.42 23.70
CA TYR A 5 -27.16 10.76 25.07
C TYR A 5 -26.96 12.25 25.33
N LYS A 6 -28.05 12.94 25.59
CA LYS A 6 -28.10 14.38 25.91
C LYS A 6 -27.43 15.30 24.87
N GLY A 7 -27.31 14.87 23.62
CA GLY A 7 -26.59 15.65 22.60
C GLY A 7 -25.07 15.67 22.77
N LYS A 8 -24.53 15.12 23.86
CA LYS A 8 -23.12 15.20 24.22
C LYS A 8 -22.33 13.95 23.86
N TYR A 9 -22.91 12.77 24.11
CA TYR A 9 -22.25 11.50 23.90
C TYR A 9 -22.91 10.76 22.75
N LEU A 10 -22.14 10.55 21.72
CA LEU A 10 -22.56 9.88 20.49
C LEU A 10 -21.93 8.51 20.43
N PHE A 11 -22.71 7.51 20.14
CA PHE A 11 -22.22 6.15 19.95
C PHE A 11 -22.85 5.54 18.72
N ASN A 12 -22.06 4.87 17.89
CA ASN A 12 -22.54 4.08 16.78
C ASN A 12 -21.89 2.69 16.79
N GLY A 13 -22.66 1.69 16.39
CA GLY A 13 -22.18 0.33 16.26
C GLY A 13 -22.86 -0.36 15.08
N SER A 14 -22.11 -1.11 14.30
CA SER A 14 -22.62 -1.95 13.25
C SER A 14 -21.99 -3.34 13.28
N PHE A 15 -22.78 -4.33 12.85
CA PHE A 15 -22.33 -5.69 12.64
C PHE A 15 -22.83 -6.13 11.26
N ARG A 16 -21.95 -6.81 10.50
CA ARG A 16 -22.24 -7.34 9.19
C ARG A 16 -21.62 -8.72 9.05
N ARG A 17 -22.33 -9.60 8.42
CA ARG A 17 -21.83 -10.91 7.99
C ARG A 17 -21.95 -11.01 6.49
N ASP A 18 -20.82 -11.15 5.83
CA ASP A 18 -20.76 -11.24 4.37
C ASP A 18 -20.33 -12.65 3.95
N GLY A 19 -20.81 -13.08 2.80
CA GLY A 19 -20.47 -14.36 2.19
C GLY A 19 -19.96 -14.18 0.76
N SER A 20 -19.03 -15.04 0.37
CA SER A 20 -18.52 -15.10 -0.99
C SER A 20 -18.29 -16.53 -1.44
N SER A 21 -18.85 -16.88 -2.59
CA SER A 21 -18.66 -18.20 -3.22
C SER A 21 -17.22 -18.44 -3.65
N ALA A 22 -16.41 -17.40 -3.85
CA ALA A 22 -14.99 -17.53 -4.20
C ALA A 22 -14.17 -18.29 -3.14
N PHE A 23 -14.67 -18.35 -1.90
CA PHE A 23 -14.03 -19.08 -0.79
C PHE A 23 -14.78 -20.36 -0.40
N SER A 24 -15.75 -20.82 -1.19
CA SER A 24 -16.57 -22.02 -0.86
C SER A 24 -15.70 -23.28 -0.72
N TYR A 25 -14.75 -23.46 -1.62
CA TYR A 25 -13.85 -24.60 -1.62
C TYR A 25 -12.96 -24.69 -0.36
N THR A 26 -12.68 -23.54 0.29
CA THR A 26 -11.84 -23.48 1.49
C THR A 26 -12.62 -23.51 2.80
N GLY A 27 -13.95 -23.46 2.75
CA GLY A 27 -14.80 -23.35 3.93
C GLY A 27 -14.77 -21.96 4.60
N ASN A 28 -14.15 -20.96 3.96
CA ASN A 28 -14.03 -19.59 4.46
C ASN A 28 -15.03 -18.64 3.80
N GLU A 29 -16.17 -19.14 3.39
CA GLU A 29 -17.20 -18.36 2.68
C GLU A 29 -17.68 -17.15 3.45
N TRP A 30 -17.88 -17.32 4.75
CA TRP A 30 -18.53 -16.33 5.61
C TRP A 30 -17.53 -15.62 6.50
N GLN A 31 -17.62 -14.29 6.54
CA GLN A 31 -16.80 -13.46 7.42
C GLN A 31 -17.67 -12.43 8.15
N ASN A 32 -17.33 -12.21 9.42
CA ASN A 32 -18.00 -11.24 10.27
C ASN A 32 -17.18 -9.95 10.36
N PHE A 33 -17.88 -8.85 10.24
CA PHE A 33 -17.32 -7.50 10.34
C PHE A 33 -18.11 -6.68 11.34
N PHE A 34 -17.42 -5.86 12.08
CA PHE A 34 -18.06 -4.96 13.03
C PHE A 34 -17.36 -3.61 13.04
N SER A 35 -18.11 -2.58 13.42
CA SER A 35 -17.56 -1.26 13.68
C SER A 35 -18.19 -0.65 14.92
N LEU A 36 -17.39 0.08 15.66
CA LEU A 36 -17.78 0.85 16.83
C LEU A 36 -17.19 2.25 16.69
N GLY A 37 -18.00 3.25 17.00
CA GLY A 37 -17.55 4.64 17.02
C GLY A 37 -18.11 5.37 18.19
N GLY A 38 -17.32 6.24 18.78
CA GLY A 38 -17.70 7.13 19.85
C GLY A 38 -17.36 8.58 19.53
N GLY A 39 -18.23 9.49 19.94
CA GLY A 39 -18.01 10.92 19.84
C GLY A 39 -18.46 11.61 21.14
N TRP A 40 -17.67 12.56 21.59
CA TRP A 40 -17.96 13.38 22.75
C TRP A 40 -17.92 14.85 22.34
N LEU A 41 -19.11 15.50 22.41
CA LEU A 41 -19.20 16.96 22.28
C LEU A 41 -18.75 17.60 23.59
N MET A 42 -17.46 17.80 23.72
CA MET A 42 -16.83 18.32 24.92
C MET A 42 -17.25 19.77 25.19
N SER A 43 -17.49 20.55 24.15
CA SER A 43 -17.98 21.93 24.27
C SER A 43 -19.35 22.07 24.97
N GLU A 44 -20.16 21.00 25.02
CA GLU A 44 -21.44 20.99 25.71
C GLU A 44 -21.33 20.74 27.22
N GLU A 45 -20.12 20.48 27.71
CA GLU A 45 -19.90 20.27 29.17
C GLU A 45 -19.83 21.59 29.91
N GLU A 46 -20.28 21.58 31.18
CA GLU A 46 -20.37 22.79 32.00
C GLU A 46 -19.01 23.51 32.12
N PHE A 47 -17.93 22.74 32.26
CA PHE A 47 -16.59 23.31 32.42
C PHE A 47 -16.02 23.96 31.14
N MET A 48 -16.68 23.79 29.99
CA MET A 48 -16.26 24.37 28.71
C MET A 48 -17.09 25.57 28.26
N LYS A 49 -18.27 25.80 28.90
CA LYS A 49 -19.22 26.84 28.49
C LYS A 49 -18.70 28.27 28.61
N ASP A 50 -17.74 28.51 29.50
CA ASP A 50 -17.19 29.85 29.73
C ASP A 50 -16.14 30.25 28.67
N ILE A 51 -15.76 29.33 27.76
CA ILE A 51 -14.73 29.56 26.73
C ILE A 51 -15.36 30.20 25.51
N LYS A 52 -15.37 31.54 25.46
CA LYS A 52 -16.08 32.35 24.45
C LYS A 52 -15.56 32.23 23.01
N TRP A 53 -14.34 31.77 22.85
CA TRP A 53 -13.74 31.61 21.51
C TRP A 53 -13.93 30.21 20.93
N LEU A 54 -14.42 29.27 21.72
CA LEU A 54 -14.67 27.89 21.34
C LEU A 54 -16.18 27.72 21.12
N ASP A 55 -16.58 27.50 19.87
CA ASP A 55 -17.98 27.31 19.49
C ASP A 55 -18.38 25.83 19.54
N MET A 56 -17.47 24.94 19.15
CA MET A 56 -17.67 23.51 19.18
C MET A 56 -16.33 22.78 19.33
N LEU A 57 -16.30 21.77 20.20
CA LEU A 57 -15.20 20.79 20.29
C LEU A 57 -15.78 19.39 20.42
N LYS A 58 -15.47 18.54 19.48
CA LYS A 58 -15.86 17.14 19.46
C LYS A 58 -14.62 16.27 19.38
N ILE A 59 -14.50 15.37 20.34
CA ILE A 59 -13.51 14.28 20.30
C ILE A 59 -14.19 13.06 19.70
N LYS A 60 -13.52 12.37 18.80
CA LYS A 60 -14.06 11.17 18.15
C LYS A 60 -13.02 10.05 18.11
N ALA A 61 -13.50 8.81 18.27
CA ALA A 61 -12.69 7.63 18.06
C ALA A 61 -13.54 6.53 17.43
N SER A 62 -12.94 5.75 16.55
CA SER A 62 -13.60 4.63 15.94
C SER A 62 -12.67 3.44 15.76
N TYR A 63 -13.27 2.26 15.75
CA TYR A 63 -12.63 1.01 15.37
C TYR A 63 -13.56 0.24 14.46
N GLY A 64 -13.03 -0.32 13.39
CA GLY A 64 -13.82 -1.12 12.48
C GLY A 64 -13.01 -2.17 11.75
N THR A 65 -13.72 -3.19 11.29
CA THR A 65 -13.18 -4.24 10.44
C THR A 65 -13.91 -4.27 9.11
N LEU A 66 -13.14 -4.44 8.02
CA LEU A 66 -13.65 -4.55 6.66
C LEU A 66 -13.02 -5.78 6.00
N GLY A 67 -13.75 -6.43 5.10
CA GLY A 67 -13.25 -7.50 4.27
C GLY A 67 -13.07 -7.08 2.83
N ASN A 68 -12.07 -7.64 2.20
CA ASN A 68 -11.87 -7.54 0.76
C ASN A 68 -11.84 -8.96 0.18
N GLN A 69 -12.60 -9.15 -0.90
CA GLN A 69 -12.69 -10.39 -1.67
C GLN A 69 -12.38 -10.15 -3.16
N ASN A 70 -11.83 -8.99 -3.49
CA ASN A 70 -11.55 -8.68 -4.88
C ASN A 70 -10.43 -9.59 -5.40
N LEU A 71 -10.82 -10.52 -6.26
CA LEU A 71 -9.98 -11.55 -6.85
C LEU A 71 -10.12 -11.50 -8.36
N ASP A 72 -9.00 -11.49 -9.06
CA ASP A 72 -8.99 -11.52 -10.54
C ASP A 72 -9.47 -12.87 -11.10
N LYS A 73 -9.53 -13.90 -10.25
CA LYS A 73 -10.02 -15.24 -10.58
C LYS A 73 -11.31 -15.54 -9.82
N ALA A 74 -12.30 -16.11 -10.50
CA ALA A 74 -13.60 -16.40 -9.90
C ALA A 74 -13.50 -17.42 -8.73
N TYR A 75 -12.71 -18.49 -8.90
CA TYR A 75 -12.56 -19.57 -7.91
C TYR A 75 -11.09 -19.96 -7.75
N PRO A 76 -10.25 -19.10 -7.16
CA PRO A 76 -8.80 -19.30 -7.14
C PRO A 76 -8.32 -20.44 -6.22
N ALA A 77 -9.20 -20.96 -5.37
CA ALA A 77 -8.91 -22.11 -4.52
C ALA A 77 -9.21 -23.44 -5.18
N GLU A 78 -9.96 -23.45 -6.29
CA GLU A 78 -10.33 -24.69 -6.98
C GLU A 78 -9.23 -25.11 -7.97
N PRO A 79 -8.93 -26.41 -8.09
CA PRO A 79 -8.00 -26.92 -9.09
C PRO A 79 -8.64 -26.84 -10.49
N LEU A 80 -8.19 -25.89 -11.29
CA LEU A 80 -8.61 -25.74 -12.68
C LEU A 80 -7.58 -26.39 -13.61
N LEU A 81 -8.07 -27.29 -14.47
CA LEU A 81 -7.23 -27.87 -15.53
C LEU A 81 -7.38 -27.07 -16.82
N THR A 82 -6.27 -26.83 -17.48
CA THR A 82 -6.23 -26.24 -18.81
C THR A 82 -5.57 -27.19 -19.81
N ASN A 83 -6.07 -27.18 -21.03
CA ASN A 83 -5.44 -27.88 -22.16
C ASN A 83 -4.33 -26.98 -22.75
N ALA A 84 -3.12 -27.14 -22.26
CA ALA A 84 -2.00 -26.28 -22.63
C ALA A 84 -1.02 -26.93 -23.61
N TYR A 85 -0.95 -28.25 -23.62
CA TYR A 85 0.03 -29.00 -24.40
C TYR A 85 -0.60 -30.21 -25.06
N SER A 86 0.01 -30.65 -26.16
CA SER A 86 -0.34 -31.89 -26.82
C SER A 86 0.90 -32.77 -26.94
N ALA A 87 0.75 -34.05 -26.72
CA ALA A 87 1.78 -35.04 -26.88
C ALA A 87 1.47 -35.94 -28.07
N VAL A 88 2.50 -36.35 -28.79
CA VAL A 88 2.37 -37.23 -29.97
C VAL A 88 2.89 -38.58 -29.61
N PHE A 89 2.04 -39.61 -29.74
CA PHE A 89 2.40 -41.01 -29.44
C PHE A 89 2.06 -41.95 -30.59
N GLY A 90 2.84 -43.03 -30.72
CA GLY A 90 2.55 -44.15 -31.60
C GLY A 90 3.04 -44.03 -33.02
N LYS A 91 2.81 -45.12 -33.75
CA LYS A 91 3.00 -45.23 -35.21
C LYS A 91 1.74 -45.88 -35.77
N PRO A 92 0.86 -45.16 -36.52
CA PRO A 92 1.00 -43.74 -36.90
C PRO A 92 0.91 -42.78 -35.73
N SER A 93 1.50 -41.60 -35.88
CA SER A 93 1.51 -40.57 -34.82
C SER A 93 0.11 -40.04 -34.53
N ILE A 94 -0.33 -40.17 -33.28
CA ILE A 94 -1.61 -39.65 -32.81
C ILE A 94 -1.35 -38.52 -31.81
N ILE A 95 -2.07 -37.40 -31.96
CA ILE A 95 -2.00 -36.26 -31.06
C ILE A 95 -2.99 -36.48 -29.91
N TYR A 96 -2.47 -36.46 -28.69
CA TYR A 96 -3.27 -36.53 -27.47
C TYR A 96 -3.23 -35.17 -26.74
N PRO A 97 -4.39 -34.60 -26.38
CA PRO A 97 -4.43 -33.38 -25.59
C PRO A 97 -3.86 -33.66 -24.19
N GLY A 98 -2.95 -32.81 -23.75
CA GLY A 98 -2.42 -32.84 -22.40
C GLY A 98 -3.09 -31.81 -21.52
N TYR A 99 -3.35 -32.13 -20.29
CA TYR A 99 -3.94 -31.25 -19.30
C TYR A 99 -2.95 -30.96 -18.18
N GLN A 100 -2.92 -29.71 -17.72
CA GLN A 100 -2.14 -29.29 -16.55
C GLN A 100 -2.98 -28.37 -15.68
N LEU A 101 -2.55 -28.15 -14.45
CA LEU A 101 -3.14 -27.11 -13.60
C LEU A 101 -2.92 -25.75 -14.25
N ALA A 102 -3.99 -24.99 -14.40
CA ALA A 102 -3.92 -23.61 -14.90
C ALA A 102 -3.12 -22.72 -13.96
N TYR A 103 -3.30 -22.91 -12.67
CA TYR A 103 -2.57 -22.26 -11.57
C TYR A 103 -2.53 -23.20 -10.37
N LEU A 104 -1.65 -22.91 -9.42
CA LEU A 104 -1.60 -23.67 -8.17
C LEU A 104 -2.74 -23.22 -7.25
N PRO A 105 -3.73 -24.09 -6.93
CA PRO A 105 -4.84 -23.73 -6.06
C PRO A 105 -4.36 -23.56 -4.62
N ASN A 106 -4.95 -22.61 -3.88
CA ASN A 106 -4.65 -22.40 -2.48
C ASN A 106 -5.82 -22.88 -1.60
N PRO A 107 -5.75 -24.07 -0.99
CA PRO A 107 -6.83 -24.62 -0.16
C PRO A 107 -7.05 -23.86 1.16
N ASN A 108 -6.13 -22.98 1.54
CA ASN A 108 -6.19 -22.18 2.76
C ASN A 108 -6.57 -20.70 2.48
N LEU A 109 -7.07 -20.42 1.27
CA LEU A 109 -7.44 -19.07 0.87
C LEU A 109 -8.55 -18.52 1.77
N ARG A 110 -8.39 -17.29 2.21
CA ARG A 110 -9.36 -16.59 3.08
C ARG A 110 -9.46 -15.12 2.72
N TRP A 111 -10.47 -14.47 3.28
CA TRP A 111 -10.70 -13.04 3.14
C TRP A 111 -9.49 -12.22 3.57
N GLU A 112 -9.16 -11.22 2.79
CA GLU A 112 -8.31 -10.14 3.27
C GLU A 112 -9.12 -9.30 4.26
N LYS A 113 -8.53 -9.02 5.42
CA LYS A 113 -9.18 -8.27 6.50
C LYS A 113 -8.42 -6.99 6.81
N VAL A 114 -9.14 -5.88 6.79
CA VAL A 114 -8.62 -4.58 7.22
C VAL A 114 -9.18 -4.26 8.60
N GLU A 115 -8.31 -3.99 9.56
CA GLU A 115 -8.65 -3.46 10.88
C GLU A 115 -8.20 -2.00 10.92
N ALA A 116 -9.15 -1.10 11.14
CA ALA A 116 -8.92 0.34 11.15
C ALA A 116 -9.21 0.93 12.53
N TRP A 117 -8.29 1.75 13.01
CA TRP A 117 -8.42 2.61 14.19
C TRP A 117 -8.31 4.05 13.76
N GLU A 118 -9.19 4.87 14.28
CA GLU A 118 -9.17 6.31 14.05
C GLU A 118 -9.44 7.02 15.37
N ALA A 119 -8.68 8.08 15.64
CA ALA A 119 -8.94 8.96 16.78
C ALA A 119 -8.64 10.39 16.36
N GLY A 120 -9.49 11.33 16.72
CA GLY A 120 -9.34 12.69 16.27
C GLY A 120 -10.27 13.65 17.00
N PHE A 121 -10.21 14.88 16.55
CA PHE A 121 -11.05 15.95 17.03
C PHE A 121 -11.53 16.82 15.88
N GLU A 122 -12.61 17.51 16.13
CA GLU A 122 -13.23 18.49 15.23
C GLU A 122 -13.61 19.70 16.08
N THR A 123 -13.25 20.89 15.66
CA THR A 123 -13.51 22.12 16.41
C THR A 123 -13.90 23.28 15.52
N ASN A 124 -14.84 24.06 16.02
CA ASN A 124 -15.20 25.36 15.47
C ASN A 124 -14.81 26.45 16.46
N LEU A 125 -14.18 27.47 15.98
CA LEU A 125 -13.62 28.55 16.77
C LEU A 125 -14.02 29.90 16.19
N LEU A 126 -13.96 30.95 17.05
CA LEU A 126 -14.08 32.36 16.66
C LEU A 126 -15.41 32.66 15.95
N ARG A 127 -16.52 32.24 16.56
CA ARG A 127 -17.88 32.37 15.99
C ARG A 127 -18.04 31.63 14.67
N ASN A 128 -17.58 30.37 14.63
CA ASN A 128 -17.59 29.49 13.46
C ASN A 128 -16.80 30.01 12.24
N ARG A 129 -15.89 30.97 12.44
CA ARG A 129 -15.01 31.44 11.36
C ARG A 129 -13.91 30.45 11.05
N LEU A 130 -13.35 29.81 12.07
CA LEU A 130 -12.29 28.83 11.90
C LEU A 130 -12.83 27.43 12.23
N HIS A 131 -12.81 26.55 11.25
CA HIS A 131 -13.04 25.12 11.42
C HIS A 131 -11.70 24.38 11.31
N PHE A 132 -11.41 23.54 12.27
CA PHE A 132 -10.21 22.69 12.27
C PHE A 132 -10.55 21.26 12.64
N GLU A 133 -10.07 20.32 11.84
CA GLU A 133 -10.21 18.88 12.05
C GLU A 133 -8.84 18.21 12.01
N GLY A 134 -8.60 17.30 12.94
CA GLY A 134 -7.40 16.49 12.97
C GLY A 134 -7.75 15.04 13.31
N VAL A 135 -7.24 14.10 12.51
CA VAL A 135 -7.47 12.65 12.70
C VAL A 135 -6.14 11.91 12.56
N TYR A 136 -5.83 11.09 13.55
CA TYR A 136 -4.82 10.05 13.43
C TYR A 136 -5.51 8.74 13.06
N TYR A 137 -4.97 8.05 12.07
CA TYR A 137 -5.48 6.74 11.66
C TYR A 137 -4.39 5.67 11.64
N MET A 138 -4.81 4.42 11.84
CA MET A 138 -3.99 3.23 11.68
C MET A 138 -4.83 2.11 11.07
N LYS A 139 -4.44 1.65 9.87
CA LYS A 139 -5.09 0.56 9.14
C LYS A 139 -4.11 -0.61 9.03
N ASN A 140 -4.51 -1.78 9.52
CA ASN A 140 -3.76 -3.02 9.42
C ASN A 140 -4.49 -3.96 8.47
N THR A 141 -3.93 -4.19 7.30
CA THR A 141 -4.40 -5.21 6.36
C THR A 141 -3.75 -6.54 6.73
N LYS A 142 -4.55 -7.53 7.05
CA LYS A 142 -4.16 -8.92 7.35
C LYS A 142 -4.57 -9.81 6.20
N ASP A 143 -3.81 -10.89 6.00
CA ASP A 143 -4.11 -11.88 4.97
C ASP A 143 -4.26 -11.24 3.56
N LEU A 144 -3.35 -10.28 3.25
CA LEU A 144 -3.33 -9.55 1.98
C LEU A 144 -3.44 -10.52 0.80
N LEU A 145 -4.47 -10.34 -0.02
CA LEU A 145 -4.67 -11.11 -1.24
C LEU A 145 -3.78 -10.57 -2.36
N ALA A 146 -2.89 -11.40 -2.87
CA ALA A 146 -2.05 -11.06 -4.00
C ALA A 146 -1.65 -12.29 -4.81
N GLU A 147 -1.15 -12.05 -6.02
CA GLU A 147 -0.64 -13.11 -6.87
C GLU A 147 0.64 -13.73 -6.30
N VAL A 148 0.67 -15.06 -6.30
CA VAL A 148 1.85 -15.87 -5.99
C VAL A 148 2.42 -16.37 -7.31
N PRO A 149 3.73 -16.20 -7.57
CA PRO A 149 4.34 -16.69 -8.79
C PRO A 149 4.03 -18.18 -9.03
N GLY A 150 3.70 -18.51 -10.27
CA GLY A 150 3.47 -19.88 -10.68
C GLY A 150 4.76 -20.70 -10.60
N ILE A 151 4.63 -22.00 -10.39
CA ILE A 151 5.72 -22.99 -10.43
C ILE A 151 5.48 -23.97 -11.56
N SER A 152 6.58 -24.50 -12.13
CA SER A 152 6.51 -25.55 -13.16
C SER A 152 5.63 -25.21 -14.37
N GLY A 153 5.64 -23.93 -14.81
CA GLY A 153 4.90 -23.48 -15.99
C GLY A 153 3.42 -23.18 -15.75
N THR A 154 2.93 -23.21 -14.51
CA THR A 154 1.56 -22.76 -14.18
C THR A 154 1.49 -21.23 -14.16
N MET A 155 0.29 -20.68 -14.41
CA MET A 155 0.04 -19.25 -14.18
C MET A 155 0.14 -18.91 -12.68
N PRO A 156 0.35 -17.64 -12.33
CA PRO A 156 0.30 -17.20 -10.94
C PRO A 156 -1.01 -17.57 -10.28
N GLY A 157 -0.92 -18.09 -9.06
CA GLY A 157 -2.06 -18.35 -8.18
C GLY A 157 -2.40 -17.14 -7.31
N ILE A 158 -3.43 -17.26 -6.47
CA ILE A 158 -3.77 -16.25 -5.45
C ILE A 158 -3.44 -16.80 -4.06
N GLY A 159 -2.83 -15.97 -3.24
CA GLY A 159 -2.51 -16.34 -1.87
C GLY A 159 -2.70 -15.20 -0.88
N ASN A 160 -2.78 -15.55 0.39
CA ASN A 160 -2.77 -14.57 1.48
C ASN A 160 -1.32 -14.31 1.87
N LEU A 161 -0.74 -13.21 1.38
CA LEU A 161 0.73 -13.01 1.38
C LEU A 161 1.28 -12.32 2.62
N GLY A 162 0.46 -11.78 3.52
CA GLY A 162 1.05 -11.18 4.70
C GLY A 162 0.23 -10.05 5.31
N ARG A 163 0.94 -9.14 5.99
CA ARG A 163 0.33 -8.03 6.74
C ARG A 163 0.98 -6.71 6.37
N ILE A 164 0.15 -5.70 6.13
CA ILE A 164 0.59 -4.34 5.83
C ILE A 164 -0.05 -3.39 6.84
N GLN A 165 0.69 -2.41 7.28
CA GLN A 165 0.21 -1.33 8.13
C GLN A 165 0.36 0.00 7.41
N ASN A 166 -0.74 0.76 7.36
CA ASN A 166 -0.79 2.15 6.96
C ASN A 166 -1.19 2.99 8.18
N LYS A 167 -0.47 4.05 8.46
CA LYS A 167 -0.80 5.00 9.51
C LYS A 167 -0.43 6.40 9.10
N GLY A 168 -1.15 7.37 9.62
CA GLY A 168 -0.88 8.76 9.28
C GLY A 168 -1.75 9.72 10.07
N VAL A 169 -1.60 10.98 9.71
CA VAL A 169 -2.39 12.10 10.24
C VAL A 169 -3.04 12.81 9.07
N GLU A 170 -4.31 13.11 9.22
CA GLU A 170 -5.07 13.95 8.31
C GLU A 170 -5.49 15.21 9.07
N MET A 171 -5.26 16.37 8.48
CA MET A 171 -5.63 17.67 9.04
C MET A 171 -6.36 18.47 7.98
N ALA A 172 -7.44 19.14 8.37
CA ALA A 172 -8.14 20.09 7.53
C ALA A 172 -8.41 21.36 8.32
N ILE A 173 -8.17 22.50 7.70
CA ILE A 173 -8.43 23.82 8.26
C ILE A 173 -9.23 24.63 7.24
N THR A 174 -10.28 25.28 7.71
CA THR A 174 -11.11 26.17 6.88
C THR A 174 -11.35 27.44 7.63
N TRP A 175 -10.99 28.55 7.01
CA TRP A 175 -11.34 29.89 7.46
C TRP A 175 -12.48 30.44 6.62
N ARG A 176 -13.51 30.98 7.25
CA ARG A 176 -14.64 31.64 6.60
C ARG A 176 -14.86 33.01 7.26
N ASP A 177 -14.96 34.04 6.46
CA ASP A 177 -15.26 35.37 6.97
C ASP A 177 -16.00 36.20 5.93
N GLN A 178 -16.48 37.39 6.36
CA GLN A 178 -17.19 38.32 5.52
C GLN A 178 -16.61 39.75 5.72
N ILE A 179 -16.33 40.42 4.62
CA ILE A 179 -15.87 41.80 4.60
C ILE A 179 -16.87 42.60 3.78
N GLY A 180 -17.72 43.41 4.47
CA GLY A 180 -18.85 44.08 3.84
C GLY A 180 -19.84 43.07 3.24
N GLU A 181 -20.10 43.21 1.93
CA GLU A 181 -20.97 42.29 1.19
C GLU A 181 -20.25 41.04 0.65
N TRP A 182 -18.91 40.96 0.77
CA TRP A 182 -18.09 39.90 0.25
C TRP A 182 -17.85 38.80 1.28
N GLY A 183 -18.41 37.59 1.04
CA GLY A 183 -18.08 36.42 1.81
C GLY A 183 -16.94 35.62 1.15
N TYR A 184 -15.98 35.15 1.93
CA TYR A 184 -14.87 34.33 1.44
C TYR A 184 -14.61 33.14 2.33
N SER A 185 -14.05 32.09 1.73
CA SER A 185 -13.61 30.88 2.42
C SER A 185 -12.27 30.43 1.88
N VAL A 186 -11.34 30.11 2.78
CA VAL A 186 -10.03 29.53 2.46
C VAL A 186 -9.87 28.23 3.20
N SER A 187 -9.54 27.18 2.48
CA SER A 187 -9.33 25.86 3.06
C SER A 187 -7.96 25.30 2.68
N ALA A 188 -7.34 24.60 3.63
CA ALA A 188 -6.14 23.82 3.41
C ALA A 188 -6.28 22.44 4.06
N ASN A 189 -5.69 21.44 3.45
CA ASN A 189 -5.60 20.08 4.01
C ASN A 189 -4.18 19.55 3.93
N LEU A 190 -3.83 18.70 4.87
CA LEU A 190 -2.57 17.99 4.94
C LEU A 190 -2.84 16.55 5.30
N THR A 191 -2.33 15.64 4.47
CA THR A 191 -2.38 14.21 4.75
C THR A 191 -0.97 13.65 4.76
N THR A 192 -0.64 12.91 5.81
CA THR A 192 0.59 12.13 5.89
C THR A 192 0.26 10.65 5.86
N ILE A 193 1.13 9.86 5.25
CA ILE A 193 0.98 8.41 5.22
C ILE A 193 2.34 7.74 5.45
N LYS A 194 2.35 6.74 6.30
CA LYS A 194 3.47 5.83 6.49
C LYS A 194 3.01 4.41 6.29
N ASN A 195 3.47 3.81 5.20
CA ASN A 195 3.22 2.42 4.86
C ASN A 195 4.36 1.54 5.37
N LYS A 196 4.04 0.34 5.88
CA LYS A 196 5.02 -0.66 6.29
C LYS A 196 4.48 -2.08 6.13
N VAL A 197 5.22 -2.93 5.45
CA VAL A 197 5.00 -4.37 5.44
C VAL A 197 5.43 -4.93 6.79
N LYS A 198 4.52 -5.56 7.54
CA LYS A 198 4.81 -6.12 8.87
C LYS A 198 5.35 -7.54 8.80
N SER A 199 4.77 -8.34 7.94
CA SER A 199 5.21 -9.70 7.67
C SER A 199 4.76 -10.12 6.27
N LEU A 200 5.49 -11.03 5.66
CA LEU A 200 5.08 -11.79 4.49
C LEU A 200 4.91 -13.26 4.89
N VAL A 201 4.54 -14.11 3.93
CA VAL A 201 4.21 -15.53 4.17
C VAL A 201 5.33 -16.26 4.92
N GLN A 202 6.57 -15.91 4.64
CA GLN A 202 7.76 -16.51 5.22
C GLN A 202 8.79 -15.42 5.53
N ASP A 203 9.54 -15.60 6.61
CA ASP A 203 10.65 -14.71 6.94
C ASP A 203 11.70 -14.72 5.82
N GLY A 204 12.17 -13.54 5.44
CA GLY A 204 13.09 -13.37 4.31
C GLY A 204 12.44 -13.43 2.93
N TYR A 205 11.13 -13.72 2.84
CA TYR A 205 10.43 -13.67 1.56
C TYR A 205 10.29 -12.24 1.06
N SER A 206 10.46 -12.07 -0.23
CA SER A 206 10.31 -10.78 -0.91
C SER A 206 9.53 -10.96 -2.21
N ILE A 207 8.75 -9.95 -2.55
CA ILE A 207 8.04 -9.87 -3.81
C ILE A 207 8.77 -8.87 -4.68
N ILE A 208 9.19 -9.31 -5.84
CA ILE A 208 9.88 -8.50 -6.84
C ILE A 208 8.92 -8.32 -8.01
N ALA A 209 8.73 -7.10 -8.44
CA ALA A 209 7.83 -6.74 -9.52
C ALA A 209 8.45 -5.72 -10.47
N GLY A 210 7.84 -5.58 -11.66
CA GLY A 210 8.31 -4.73 -12.76
C GLY A 210 9.26 -5.45 -13.69
N ASP A 211 9.27 -5.06 -14.98
CA ASP A 211 10.02 -5.72 -16.07
C ASP A 211 11.53 -5.78 -15.81
N LYS A 212 12.06 -4.80 -15.08
CA LYS A 212 13.48 -4.70 -14.70
C LYS A 212 13.70 -4.96 -13.20
N GLN A 213 12.72 -5.59 -12.51
CA GLN A 213 12.79 -5.87 -11.09
C GLN A 213 13.03 -4.61 -10.24
N GLN A 214 12.41 -3.50 -10.63
CA GLN A 214 12.60 -2.19 -10.00
C GLN A 214 11.71 -1.96 -8.77
N SER A 215 10.70 -2.78 -8.55
CA SER A 215 9.82 -2.71 -7.39
C SER A 215 10.07 -3.89 -6.45
N TYR A 216 10.21 -3.59 -5.17
CA TYR A 216 10.53 -4.59 -4.16
C TYR A 216 9.60 -4.46 -2.96
N THR A 217 9.13 -5.57 -2.44
CA THR A 217 8.29 -5.61 -1.24
C THR A 217 8.89 -6.62 -0.26
N MET A 218 9.28 -6.15 0.91
CA MET A 218 9.90 -6.96 1.95
C MET A 218 9.41 -6.52 3.34
N ALA A 219 9.38 -7.45 4.29
CA ALA A 219 9.03 -7.14 5.67
C ALA A 219 9.96 -6.06 6.26
N GLY A 220 9.37 -5.10 6.97
CA GLY A 220 10.11 -3.98 7.56
C GLY A 220 10.12 -2.70 6.72
N TYR A 221 9.83 -2.77 5.43
CA TYR A 221 9.89 -1.68 4.45
C TYR A 221 8.50 -1.30 3.92
N PRO A 222 8.34 -0.19 3.20
CA PRO A 222 7.12 0.12 2.48
C PRO A 222 6.82 -0.93 1.41
N ILE A 223 5.54 -1.10 1.04
CA ILE A 223 5.16 -1.94 -0.09
C ILE A 223 5.62 -1.32 -1.40
N GLY A 224 6.19 -2.14 -2.30
CA GLY A 224 6.53 -1.70 -3.66
C GLY A 224 7.57 -0.58 -3.71
N TYR A 225 8.50 -0.51 -2.76
CA TYR A 225 9.54 0.51 -2.81
C TYR A 225 10.48 0.30 -4.01
N PHE A 226 11.03 1.40 -4.52
CA PHE A 226 12.00 1.32 -5.60
C PHE A 226 13.31 0.70 -5.13
N TYR A 227 13.78 -0.26 -5.91
CA TYR A 227 15.00 -1.01 -5.64
C TYR A 227 15.93 -0.96 -6.84
N GLY A 228 17.08 -0.34 -6.70
CA GLY A 228 18.00 -0.09 -7.80
C GLY A 228 19.33 0.44 -7.34
N TYR A 229 20.11 0.96 -8.26
CA TYR A 229 21.42 1.55 -7.99
C TYR A 229 21.29 3.01 -7.57
N LYS A 230 21.94 3.38 -6.49
CA LYS A 230 22.01 4.77 -6.06
C LYS A 230 23.00 5.53 -6.94
N VAL A 231 22.56 6.63 -7.55
CA VAL A 231 23.43 7.48 -8.34
C VAL A 231 24.33 8.32 -7.42
N ALA A 232 25.64 8.24 -7.62
CA ALA A 232 26.64 9.04 -6.93
C ALA A 232 27.03 10.30 -7.73
N GLY A 233 26.82 10.30 -9.04
CA GLY A 233 27.14 11.41 -9.94
C GLY A 233 27.21 10.98 -11.40
N VAL A 234 28.02 11.69 -12.16
CA VAL A 234 28.29 11.42 -13.59
C VAL A 234 29.80 11.37 -13.75
N TYR A 235 30.30 10.39 -14.50
CA TYR A 235 31.72 10.31 -14.82
C TYR A 235 32.18 11.52 -15.63
N GLN A 236 33.17 12.26 -15.11
CA GLN A 236 33.63 13.50 -15.73
C GLN A 236 34.75 13.27 -16.77
N SER A 237 35.54 12.21 -16.60
CA SER A 237 36.71 11.91 -17.46
C SER A 237 37.12 10.45 -17.33
N GLU A 238 37.98 9.99 -18.25
CA GLU A 238 38.61 8.66 -18.18
C GLU A 238 39.41 8.46 -16.88
N THR A 239 40.00 9.53 -16.33
CA THR A 239 40.73 9.47 -15.05
C THR A 239 39.78 9.23 -13.90
N ASP A 240 38.56 9.86 -13.92
CA ASP A 240 37.51 9.65 -12.91
C ASP A 240 37.00 8.21 -12.95
N ILE A 241 36.83 7.65 -14.15
CA ILE A 241 36.43 6.24 -14.32
C ILE A 241 37.46 5.31 -13.67
N LYS A 242 38.76 5.51 -13.97
CA LYS A 242 39.86 4.68 -13.42
C LYS A 242 40.01 4.78 -11.90
N SER A 243 39.65 5.91 -11.31
CA SER A 243 39.72 6.14 -9.85
C SER A 243 38.44 5.76 -9.09
N SER A 244 37.41 5.33 -9.80
CA SER A 244 36.11 4.94 -9.24
C SER A 244 36.02 3.42 -9.13
N PRO A 245 35.05 2.88 -8.35
CA PRO A 245 34.75 1.46 -8.32
C PRO A 245 34.50 0.91 -9.73
N GLU A 246 35.03 -0.27 -10.00
CA GLU A 246 34.89 -0.94 -11.30
C GLU A 246 33.43 -1.24 -11.61
N ASN A 247 32.89 -0.70 -12.72
CA ASN A 247 31.54 -1.01 -13.14
C ASN A 247 31.51 -2.34 -13.90
N THR A 248 30.94 -3.38 -13.27
CA THR A 248 30.82 -4.72 -13.89
C THR A 248 29.52 -4.91 -14.69
N LEU A 249 28.60 -3.93 -14.63
CA LEU A 249 27.28 -4.03 -15.26
C LEU A 249 27.34 -3.63 -16.75
N ALA A 250 28.18 -2.65 -17.07
CA ALA A 250 28.36 -2.16 -18.43
C ALA A 250 29.70 -1.44 -18.60
N THR A 251 30.19 -1.35 -19.83
CA THR A 251 31.29 -0.46 -20.17
C THR A 251 30.81 0.98 -20.05
N VAL A 252 31.55 1.80 -19.32
CA VAL A 252 31.19 3.19 -19.04
C VAL A 252 32.14 4.16 -19.76
N THR A 253 31.62 5.32 -20.10
CA THR A 253 32.32 6.42 -20.76
C THR A 253 32.07 7.73 -20.00
N PRO A 254 32.92 8.76 -20.18
CA PRO A 254 32.62 10.09 -19.63
C PRO A 254 31.23 10.58 -20.06
N GLY A 255 30.42 11.04 -19.10
CA GLY A 255 29.01 11.42 -19.28
C GLY A 255 28.00 10.38 -18.80
N ASP A 256 28.43 9.14 -18.55
CA ASP A 256 27.56 8.10 -18.01
C ASP A 256 27.32 8.26 -16.51
N LEU A 257 26.25 7.65 -16.02
CA LEU A 257 25.91 7.65 -14.59
C LEU A 257 26.95 6.85 -13.78
N LYS A 258 27.44 7.47 -12.72
CA LYS A 258 28.29 6.86 -11.71
C LYS A 258 27.43 6.35 -10.57
N PHE A 259 27.43 5.05 -10.33
CA PHE A 259 26.71 4.43 -9.22
C PHE A 259 27.56 4.38 -7.94
N ALA A 260 26.89 4.39 -6.80
CA ALA A 260 27.55 4.23 -5.52
C ALA A 260 27.82 2.74 -5.25
N ASP A 261 29.02 2.45 -4.82
CA ASP A 261 29.42 1.18 -4.22
C ASP A 261 28.86 1.15 -2.79
N VAL A 262 27.76 0.41 -2.60
CA VAL A 262 27.01 0.40 -1.34
C VAL A 262 27.64 -0.56 -0.32
N ASN A 263 28.26 -1.62 -0.79
CA ASN A 263 28.89 -2.65 0.04
C ASN A 263 30.38 -2.40 0.28
N ASN A 264 30.99 -1.39 -0.40
CA ASN A 264 32.39 -1.00 -0.35
C ASN A 264 33.35 -2.12 -0.75
N ASP A 265 33.00 -2.92 -1.76
CA ASP A 265 33.85 -3.99 -2.29
C ASP A 265 34.77 -3.53 -3.45
N GLY A 266 34.65 -2.27 -3.88
CA GLY A 266 35.41 -1.67 -4.98
C GLY A 266 34.85 -1.96 -6.36
N LYS A 267 33.66 -2.56 -6.44
CA LYS A 267 32.98 -2.91 -7.70
C LYS A 267 31.52 -2.53 -7.66
N ILE A 268 30.95 -2.19 -8.81
CA ILE A 268 29.51 -2.01 -8.98
C ILE A 268 28.92 -3.28 -9.56
N THR A 269 28.15 -3.99 -8.74
CA THR A 269 27.55 -5.29 -9.03
C THR A 269 26.06 -5.27 -8.72
N PRO A 270 25.27 -6.31 -9.02
CA PRO A 270 23.89 -6.43 -8.55
C PRO A 270 23.73 -6.37 -7.02
N ALA A 271 24.80 -6.63 -6.25
CA ALA A 271 24.79 -6.54 -4.80
C ALA A 271 24.72 -5.08 -4.28
N ASP A 272 25.03 -4.08 -5.13
CA ASP A 272 24.96 -2.65 -4.79
C ASP A 272 23.56 -2.05 -4.97
N ARG A 273 22.60 -2.87 -5.41
CA ARG A 273 21.21 -2.43 -5.47
C ARG A 273 20.70 -2.19 -4.05
N THR A 274 20.03 -1.07 -3.86
CA THR A 274 19.50 -0.66 -2.55
C THR A 274 18.13 0.00 -2.70
N MET A 275 17.48 0.22 -1.57
CA MET A 275 16.21 0.96 -1.54
C MET A 275 16.44 2.42 -1.90
N ILE A 276 15.67 2.90 -2.87
CA ILE A 276 15.68 4.29 -3.31
C ILE A 276 14.48 5.01 -2.69
N LEU A 277 14.74 5.89 -1.72
CA LEU A 277 13.71 6.61 -0.96
C LEU A 277 13.20 7.88 -1.63
N SER A 278 13.92 8.38 -2.63
CA SER A 278 13.60 9.65 -3.28
C SER A 278 13.72 9.53 -4.80
N LEU A 279 12.71 10.05 -5.49
CA LEU A 279 12.69 10.10 -6.96
C LEU A 279 13.84 10.93 -7.55
N ILE A 280 14.45 11.83 -6.79
CA ILE A 280 15.64 12.59 -7.25
C ILE A 280 16.89 11.72 -7.46
N HIS A 281 16.88 10.49 -6.95
CA HIS A 281 17.94 9.50 -7.17
C HIS A 281 17.61 8.52 -8.30
N ILE A 282 16.41 8.63 -8.90
CA ILE A 282 15.99 7.89 -10.08
C ILE A 282 16.13 8.85 -11.26
N SER A 283 17.37 9.14 -11.66
CA SER A 283 17.56 9.76 -12.97
C SER A 283 17.48 8.67 -14.02
N GLU A 284 16.41 8.66 -14.81
CA GLU A 284 16.54 8.06 -16.14
C GLU A 284 17.66 8.83 -16.85
N PRO A 285 18.58 8.14 -17.54
CA PRO A 285 19.53 8.83 -18.41
C PRO A 285 18.68 9.50 -19.49
N THR A 286 18.39 10.79 -19.32
CA THR A 286 17.93 11.61 -20.42
C THR A 286 19.06 11.60 -21.42
N ARG A 287 18.93 10.78 -22.48
CA ARG A 287 19.76 10.95 -23.68
C ARG A 287 19.64 12.41 -24.08
N PRO A 288 20.74 13.14 -24.25
CA PRO A 288 20.65 14.47 -24.83
C PRO A 288 19.89 14.31 -26.14
N LEU A 289 18.76 15.01 -26.26
CA LEU A 289 18.11 15.21 -27.55
C LEU A 289 19.12 15.99 -28.38
N TYR A 290 19.84 15.30 -29.24
CA TYR A 290 20.53 15.95 -30.35
C TYR A 290 19.45 16.53 -31.25
N ILE A 291 19.21 17.84 -31.09
CA ILE A 291 18.51 18.62 -32.13
C ILE A 291 19.51 18.77 -33.25
N SER A 292 19.32 17.98 -34.32
CA SER A 292 19.98 18.18 -35.62
C SER A 292 19.19 19.21 -36.39
#